data_b5e8125d7463c21767a7930b2d1c2d1e
#
_entry.id   b5e8125d7463c21767a7930b2d1c2d1e
#
_cell.length_a   1.000
_cell.length_b   1.000
_cell.length_c   1.000
_cell.angle_alpha   90.00
_cell.angle_beta   90.00
_cell.angle_gamma   90.00
#
_symmetry.space_group_name_H-M   'P 1'
#
loop_
_entity.id
_entity.type
_entity.pdbx_description
1 polymer ?
#
loop_
_entity_poly.entity_id
_entity_poly.type
_entity_poly.pdbx_seq_one_letter_code
_entity_poly.pdbx_strand_id
1 'polypeptide(L)'
;MKYMIFILLLVLSVSCSKSTVDPELPDVEKPVPQPETDEFVPLKGCVVLDIVQRSGELENSSDTGRNLYSAEYIMDVAGVPYSVVSSLQEAMDKGVIILLSSGVKATTFTEEEWGKLQDWVKEGGILVAPALIDVPMGAAAVFGISSSSYNKLRISFQWSDNHLADKELEYMDQPEEQTIALGNSSGKEGETSVKTYGYSVGTAETLASFNTGETAVSRNAVGSGYAYTFGFLWRDVIQRSQLNKDFSASRAYSNAFEPSADIYPLFIRSLYAKANDVSVWKFTVPGGYESVLIPTHDCDSKTAYDEMHWISEYEKQLGMKAHFFLTAHFYRDTSYLSAFYDNSAIVNSKKLIANGHTVGSHSIGHFPDFNKTERFPLTVVAKDEYRPHHDVVTGITAGGSTWAETALSKQILEADLGTKVRSFRSGHLCMNKNIPLALRDSGFEFSSCYSAGDLLSSFPFFERIGNEWAGELSSVLQIPLHFSDVISSDPMNEQNWMKKPAMWLEVLNKLKGNYAPSVLLIHPNREWKMLAQKMLVESMDRNAVGLYNFEDYGDFWVERNSIDFQYSYNEDKKKLAIQVNSLNLNAKAYAFGLDCKGTAVPANVILMDRSKNSIPLKVKQISAGRFIAYL
;
A
#
# COMPACT_ATOMS: atom_id res chain seq x y z
N MET A 1 -18.86 -53.06 -24.27
CA MET A 1 -18.12 -54.10 -25.02
C MET A 1 -16.67 -54.04 -24.58
N LYS A 2 -16.28 -55.15 -24.00
CA LYS A 2 -14.94 -55.57 -23.61
C LYS A 2 -13.93 -55.51 -24.73
N TYR A 3 -12.67 -55.19 -24.47
CA TYR A 3 -11.56 -56.09 -24.85
C TYR A 3 -10.33 -55.75 -23.97
N MET A 4 -9.85 -56.80 -23.42
CA MET A 4 -8.70 -57.11 -22.59
C MET A 4 -7.70 -57.88 -23.46
N ILE A 5 -6.40 -57.57 -23.45
CA ILE A 5 -5.30 -58.46 -23.97
C ILE A 5 -4.02 -58.02 -23.24
N PHE A 6 -3.51 -58.84 -22.35
CA PHE A 6 -2.65 -60.01 -22.33
C PHE A 6 -1.16 -59.70 -22.28
N ILE A 7 -0.57 -60.18 -21.22
CA ILE A 7 0.84 -60.22 -20.81
C ILE A 7 1.57 -61.28 -21.68
N LEU A 8 2.83 -61.03 -22.02
CA LEU A 8 3.77 -62.08 -22.40
C LEU A 8 5.07 -61.99 -21.60
N LEU A 9 5.30 -62.94 -20.74
CA LEU A 9 6.57 -63.26 -20.08
C LEU A 9 7.46 -64.05 -21.03
N LEU A 10 8.72 -63.64 -21.13
CA LEU A 10 9.77 -64.50 -21.73
C LEU A 10 10.84 -64.76 -20.64
N VAL A 11 10.93 -66.06 -20.28
CA VAL A 11 11.99 -66.61 -19.44
C VAL A 11 13.08 -67.12 -20.38
N LEU A 12 14.29 -66.70 -20.19
CA LEU A 12 15.49 -67.33 -20.78
C LEU A 12 16.48 -67.70 -19.65
N SER A 13 16.67 -68.97 -19.50
CA SER A 13 17.69 -69.63 -18.69
C SER A 13 18.99 -69.72 -19.43
N VAL A 14 20.11 -69.34 -18.81
CA VAL A 14 21.45 -69.73 -19.24
C VAL A 14 22.34 -70.02 -18.03
N SER A 15 22.85 -71.16 -18.09
CA SER A 15 23.87 -71.97 -17.45
C SER A 15 25.01 -71.31 -16.67
N CYS A 16 25.34 -71.96 -15.56
CA CYS A 16 26.54 -71.77 -14.73
C CYS A 16 27.88 -72.03 -15.41
N SER A 17 28.86 -71.15 -15.13
CA SER A 17 30.26 -71.54 -15.03
C SER A 17 30.84 -70.95 -13.74
N LYS A 18 31.45 -71.84 -12.94
CA LYS A 18 32.13 -71.49 -11.69
C LYS A 18 33.50 -70.88 -12.01
N SER A 19 33.79 -69.69 -11.48
CA SER A 19 35.13 -69.25 -11.20
C SER A 19 35.12 -68.72 -9.75
N THR A 20 36.02 -69.30 -8.96
CA THR A 20 36.31 -68.91 -7.57
C THR A 20 37.10 -67.58 -7.59
N VAL A 21 36.50 -66.56 -7.03
CA VAL A 21 37.19 -65.31 -6.66
C VAL A 21 36.94 -65.10 -5.17
N ASP A 22 38.02 -64.80 -4.42
CA ASP A 22 38.04 -64.50 -2.99
C ASP A 22 37.01 -63.39 -2.63
N PRO A 23 36.39 -63.44 -1.43
CA PRO A 23 35.47 -62.40 -0.99
C PRO A 23 36.26 -61.15 -0.61
N GLU A 24 36.25 -60.13 -1.46
CA GLU A 24 36.55 -58.77 -1.03
C GLU A 24 35.58 -58.33 0.04
N LEU A 25 36.11 -57.82 1.16
CA LEU A 25 35.30 -57.20 2.24
C LEU A 25 34.47 -56.06 1.63
N PRO A 26 33.18 -55.91 2.04
CA PRO A 26 32.36 -54.84 1.55
C PRO A 26 32.99 -53.49 1.93
N ASP A 27 33.23 -52.64 0.91
CA ASP A 27 33.56 -51.24 1.12
C ASP A 27 32.53 -50.64 2.09
N VAL A 28 33.03 -50.18 3.24
CA VAL A 28 32.22 -49.36 4.16
C VAL A 28 31.92 -48.08 3.41
N GLU A 29 30.67 -47.97 2.89
CA GLU A 29 30.19 -46.71 2.36
C GLU A 29 30.50 -45.63 3.39
N LYS A 30 31.37 -44.70 3.02
CA LYS A 30 31.58 -43.50 3.80
C LYS A 30 30.21 -42.83 3.97
N PRO A 31 29.82 -42.50 5.20
CA PRO A 31 28.54 -41.85 5.41
C PRO A 31 28.52 -40.60 4.52
N VAL A 32 27.51 -40.53 3.62
CA VAL A 32 27.22 -39.32 2.84
C VAL A 32 27.08 -38.22 3.87
N PRO A 33 27.85 -37.13 3.80
CA PRO A 33 27.71 -36.04 4.73
C PRO A 33 26.24 -35.59 4.68
N GLN A 34 25.53 -35.72 5.80
CA GLN A 34 24.21 -35.10 5.90
C GLN A 34 24.42 -33.61 5.61
N PRO A 35 23.62 -33.01 4.76
CA PRO A 35 23.73 -31.59 4.53
C PRO A 35 23.63 -30.88 5.89
N GLU A 36 24.66 -30.17 6.27
CA GLU A 36 24.65 -29.30 7.44
C GLU A 36 23.43 -28.38 7.31
N THR A 37 22.42 -28.67 8.09
CA THR A 37 21.25 -27.78 8.17
C THR A 37 21.67 -26.59 9.01
N ASP A 38 21.97 -25.48 8.34
CA ASP A 38 22.17 -24.21 9.04
C ASP A 38 21.00 -23.99 10.00
N GLU A 39 21.29 -23.73 11.27
CA GLU A 39 20.29 -23.39 12.23
C GLU A 39 19.67 -22.03 11.85
N PHE A 40 18.36 -21.99 11.69
CA PHE A 40 17.64 -20.76 11.40
C PHE A 40 17.47 -19.97 12.70
N VAL A 41 18.30 -18.95 12.90
CA VAL A 41 18.20 -18.00 14.02
C VAL A 41 17.64 -16.68 13.48
N PRO A 42 16.38 -16.33 13.77
CA PRO A 42 15.77 -15.12 13.24
C PRO A 42 16.45 -13.87 13.80
N LEU A 43 16.68 -12.89 12.93
CA LEU A 43 17.08 -11.55 13.35
C LEU A 43 15.89 -10.82 13.99
N LYS A 44 16.20 -9.94 14.95
CA LYS A 44 15.16 -9.14 15.63
C LYS A 44 14.46 -8.22 14.66
N GLY A 45 13.13 -8.20 14.74
CA GLY A 45 12.27 -7.32 13.95
C GLY A 45 11.91 -6.03 14.67
N CYS A 46 10.83 -5.40 14.22
CA CYS A 46 10.17 -4.31 14.93
C CYS A 46 9.13 -4.84 15.92
N VAL A 47 8.79 -4.03 16.91
CA VAL A 47 7.70 -4.32 17.84
C VAL A 47 6.80 -3.11 17.93
N VAL A 48 5.50 -3.32 17.82
CA VAL A 48 4.48 -2.36 18.24
C VAL A 48 4.13 -2.67 19.70
N LEU A 49 4.47 -1.77 20.61
CA LEU A 49 4.04 -1.87 21.99
C LEU A 49 2.66 -1.23 22.15
N ASP A 50 1.64 -2.07 22.39
CA ASP A 50 0.27 -1.61 22.61
C ASP A 50 0.13 -1.00 24.00
N ILE A 51 0.28 0.32 24.07
CA ILE A 51 0.22 1.10 25.32
C ILE A 51 -1.17 1.08 25.91
N VAL A 52 -2.20 1.05 25.11
CA VAL A 52 -3.59 1.15 25.58
C VAL A 52 -4.01 -0.14 26.28
N GLN A 53 -3.73 -1.28 25.69
CA GLN A 53 -3.98 -2.56 26.34
C GLN A 53 -3.21 -2.68 27.65
N ARG A 54 -1.99 -2.13 27.69
CA ARG A 54 -1.12 -2.15 28.85
C ARG A 54 -1.62 -1.27 30.00
N SER A 55 -2.11 -0.06 29.72
CA SER A 55 -2.51 0.91 30.77
C SER A 55 -3.79 0.53 31.50
N GLY A 56 -4.58 -0.40 30.96
CA GLY A 56 -5.92 -0.71 31.46
C GLY A 56 -6.88 0.48 31.41
N GLU A 57 -6.43 1.60 30.88
CA GLU A 57 -7.30 2.75 30.61
C GLU A 57 -8.28 2.33 29.54
N LEU A 58 -9.56 2.29 29.89
CA LEU A 58 -10.67 2.30 28.95
C LEU A 58 -10.67 3.67 28.25
N GLU A 59 -9.68 3.92 27.40
CA GLU A 59 -9.90 4.91 26.35
C GLU A 59 -11.18 4.46 25.64
N ASN A 60 -12.08 5.40 25.32
CA ASN A 60 -13.26 5.12 24.52
C ASN A 60 -12.89 4.05 23.50
N SER A 61 -13.56 2.92 23.53
CA SER A 61 -13.18 1.69 22.78
C SER A 61 -12.91 1.95 21.28
N SER A 62 -13.43 3.05 20.73
CA SER A 62 -13.15 3.55 19.39
C SER A 62 -11.74 4.13 19.22
N ASP A 63 -11.11 4.73 20.24
CA ASP A 63 -9.79 5.36 20.12
C ASP A 63 -8.65 4.35 20.25
N THR A 64 -8.86 3.29 21.04
CA THR A 64 -7.89 2.22 21.27
C THR A 64 -7.56 1.48 20.00
N GLY A 65 -8.57 0.95 19.33
CA GLY A 65 -8.39 0.22 18.06
C GLY A 65 -7.78 1.08 16.96
N ARG A 66 -8.01 2.40 16.97
CA ARG A 66 -7.46 3.33 15.98
C ARG A 66 -5.96 3.57 16.13
N ASN A 67 -5.46 3.64 17.36
CA ASN A 67 -4.02 3.80 17.61
C ASN A 67 -3.26 2.58 17.10
N LEU A 68 -3.71 1.38 17.49
CA LEU A 68 -3.09 0.12 17.08
C LEU A 68 -3.16 -0.04 15.57
N TYR A 69 -4.34 0.13 14.95
CA TYR A 69 -4.50 0.06 13.49
C TYR A 69 -3.51 0.97 12.75
N SER A 70 -3.30 2.20 13.21
CA SER A 70 -2.39 3.12 12.52
C SER A 70 -0.94 2.69 12.64
N ALA A 71 -0.53 2.14 13.79
CA ALA A 71 0.80 1.60 13.98
C ALA A 71 1.02 0.34 13.10
N GLU A 72 0.04 -0.57 13.06
CA GLU A 72 0.09 -1.75 12.20
C GLU A 72 0.11 -1.38 10.71
N TYR A 73 -0.74 -0.42 10.28
CA TYR A 73 -0.73 0.08 8.89
C TYR A 73 0.66 0.63 8.49
N ILE A 74 1.29 1.40 9.38
CA ILE A 74 2.65 1.91 9.14
C ILE A 74 3.65 0.77 8.97
N MET A 75 3.59 -0.25 9.84
CA MET A 75 4.47 -1.42 9.75
C MET A 75 4.20 -2.25 8.49
N ASP A 76 2.93 -2.44 8.13
CA ASP A 76 2.53 -3.18 6.94
C ASP A 76 3.00 -2.51 5.65
N VAL A 77 2.86 -1.18 5.54
CA VAL A 77 3.35 -0.43 4.38
C VAL A 77 4.88 -0.40 4.37
N ALA A 78 5.53 -0.18 5.53
CA ALA A 78 6.98 -0.29 5.66
C ALA A 78 7.48 -1.67 5.22
N GLY A 79 6.67 -2.71 5.44
CA GLY A 79 6.95 -4.09 5.04
C GLY A 79 7.93 -4.81 5.97
N VAL A 80 8.35 -4.20 7.06
CA VAL A 80 9.30 -4.77 8.03
C VAL A 80 8.65 -5.92 8.82
N PRO A 81 9.42 -6.94 9.26
CA PRO A 81 8.87 -7.95 10.15
C PRO A 81 8.57 -7.32 11.51
N TYR A 82 7.35 -7.53 12.03
CA TYR A 82 6.97 -6.97 13.33
C TYR A 82 6.05 -7.89 14.11
N SER A 83 5.94 -7.61 15.41
CA SER A 83 4.96 -8.22 16.31
C SER A 83 4.29 -7.15 17.16
N VAL A 84 3.03 -7.41 17.57
CA VAL A 84 2.29 -6.57 18.53
C VAL A 84 2.36 -7.23 19.91
N VAL A 85 2.75 -6.48 20.92
CA VAL A 85 2.83 -6.96 22.32
C VAL A 85 2.32 -5.90 23.28
N SER A 86 1.87 -6.32 24.46
CA SER A 86 1.48 -5.41 25.56
C SER A 86 2.51 -5.39 26.71
N SER A 87 3.45 -6.33 26.72
CA SER A 87 4.52 -6.41 27.72
C SER A 87 5.76 -5.63 27.28
N LEU A 88 6.23 -4.72 28.15
CA LEU A 88 7.46 -3.97 27.90
C LEU A 88 8.69 -4.89 27.81
N GLN A 89 8.78 -5.91 28.68
CA GLN A 89 9.89 -6.86 28.66
C GLN A 89 9.91 -7.63 27.32
N GLU A 90 8.76 -8.13 26.90
CA GLU A 90 8.64 -8.84 25.62
C GLU A 90 9.01 -7.95 24.42
N ALA A 91 8.65 -6.65 24.48
CA ALA A 91 9.03 -5.69 23.44
C ALA A 91 10.54 -5.51 23.35
N MET A 92 11.23 -5.38 24.47
CA MET A 92 12.70 -5.25 24.53
C MET A 92 13.43 -6.53 24.11
N ASP A 93 12.87 -7.70 24.43
CA ASP A 93 13.46 -8.99 24.07
C ASP A 93 13.39 -9.27 22.56
N LYS A 94 12.25 -8.92 21.92
CA LYS A 94 11.97 -9.20 20.52
C LYS A 94 12.38 -8.11 19.54
N GLY A 95 12.33 -6.84 19.97
CA GLY A 95 12.51 -5.69 19.11
C GLY A 95 13.95 -5.21 18.99
N VAL A 96 14.30 -4.70 17.81
CA VAL A 96 15.40 -3.77 17.60
C VAL A 96 14.85 -2.33 17.52
N ILE A 97 13.60 -2.20 17.10
CA ILE A 97 12.81 -0.98 17.13
C ILE A 97 11.53 -1.24 17.94
N ILE A 98 11.23 -0.38 18.90
CA ILE A 98 9.94 -0.37 19.60
C ILE A 98 9.19 0.88 19.18
N LEU A 99 8.04 0.68 18.49
CA LEU A 99 7.08 1.72 18.19
C LEU A 99 5.96 1.70 19.23
N LEU A 100 5.77 2.82 19.92
CA LEU A 100 4.64 2.98 20.85
C LEU A 100 3.35 3.20 20.02
N SER A 101 2.29 2.43 20.31
CA SER A 101 1.05 2.52 19.54
C SER A 101 0.32 3.85 19.71
N SER A 102 0.54 4.56 20.83
CA SER A 102 -0.12 5.82 21.18
C SER A 102 0.84 6.84 21.78
N GLY A 103 0.34 8.05 22.03
CA GLY A 103 1.10 9.11 22.69
C GLY A 103 1.40 8.81 24.16
N VAL A 104 2.55 9.28 24.61
CA VAL A 104 3.04 9.13 25.98
C VAL A 104 2.33 10.13 26.91
N LYS A 105 1.69 9.61 27.98
CA LYS A 105 1.14 10.36 29.11
C LYS A 105 2.00 10.15 30.36
N ALA A 106 1.78 10.95 31.40
CA ALA A 106 2.50 10.79 32.66
C ALA A 106 2.36 9.39 33.29
N THR A 107 1.24 8.70 33.01
CA THR A 107 0.91 7.37 33.55
C THR A 107 1.32 6.21 32.64
N THR A 108 1.91 6.47 31.47
CA THR A 108 2.20 5.42 30.47
C THR A 108 3.20 4.39 30.98
N PHE A 109 4.25 4.84 31.67
CA PHE A 109 5.28 4.00 32.28
C PHE A 109 5.61 4.48 33.68
N THR A 110 5.98 3.55 34.57
CA THR A 110 6.57 3.85 35.86
C THR A 110 8.01 4.33 35.68
N GLU A 111 8.57 5.00 36.74
CA GLU A 111 9.98 5.41 36.70
C GLU A 111 10.95 4.22 36.54
N GLU A 112 10.62 3.05 37.11
CA GLU A 112 11.41 1.83 36.94
C GLU A 112 11.40 1.39 35.47
N GLU A 113 10.24 1.43 34.81
CA GLU A 113 10.10 1.06 33.38
C GLU A 113 10.80 2.05 32.46
N TRP A 114 10.77 3.34 32.79
CA TRP A 114 11.57 4.34 32.09
C TRP A 114 13.07 4.06 32.21
N GLY A 115 13.53 3.63 33.39
CA GLY A 115 14.91 3.20 33.58
C GLY A 115 15.28 2.02 32.68
N LYS A 116 14.42 0.99 32.59
CA LYS A 116 14.63 -0.17 31.71
C LYS A 116 14.64 0.23 30.24
N LEU A 117 13.73 1.11 29.82
CA LEU A 117 13.73 1.64 28.45
C LEU A 117 14.99 2.43 28.13
N GLN A 118 15.44 3.28 29.06
CA GLN A 118 16.68 4.04 28.90
C GLN A 118 17.90 3.11 28.74
N ASP A 119 17.99 2.06 29.55
CA ASP A 119 19.10 1.10 29.46
C ASP A 119 19.03 0.29 28.15
N TRP A 120 17.84 -0.15 27.73
CA TRP A 120 17.65 -0.82 26.45
C TRP A 120 18.03 0.07 25.25
N VAL A 121 17.70 1.37 25.29
CA VAL A 121 18.12 2.32 24.23
C VAL A 121 19.64 2.51 24.28
N LYS A 122 20.26 2.64 25.48
CA LYS A 122 21.72 2.75 25.62
C LYS A 122 22.47 1.57 24.99
N GLU A 123 21.88 0.38 24.99
CA GLU A 123 22.44 -0.84 24.40
C GLU A 123 22.23 -0.93 22.88
N GLY A 124 21.62 0.07 22.25
CA GLY A 124 21.47 0.14 20.80
C GLY A 124 20.02 0.04 20.31
N GLY A 125 19.04 -0.08 21.21
CA GLY A 125 17.63 -0.09 20.85
C GLY A 125 17.15 1.26 20.27
N ILE A 126 16.14 1.20 19.41
CA ILE A 126 15.50 2.39 18.83
C ILE A 126 14.07 2.50 19.34
N LEU A 127 13.78 3.54 20.11
CA LEU A 127 12.45 3.83 20.62
C LEU A 127 11.77 4.93 19.81
N VAL A 128 10.54 4.70 19.35
CA VAL A 128 9.76 5.68 18.58
C VAL A 128 8.43 5.93 19.25
N ALA A 129 8.16 7.20 19.60
CA ALA A 129 6.87 7.65 20.15
C ALA A 129 6.13 8.56 19.16
N PRO A 130 4.83 8.33 18.89
CA PRO A 130 4.04 9.23 18.05
C PRO A 130 3.91 10.63 18.63
N ALA A 131 3.76 10.75 19.95
CA ALA A 131 3.70 12.05 20.64
C ALA A 131 4.10 11.91 22.10
N LEU A 132 4.73 12.94 22.66
CA LEU A 132 4.81 13.15 24.10
C LEU A 132 3.72 14.16 24.50
N ILE A 133 2.59 13.63 25.01
CA ILE A 133 1.47 14.46 25.50
C ILE A 133 1.89 15.13 26.80
N ASP A 134 2.45 14.33 27.71
CA ASP A 134 3.13 14.77 28.91
C ASP A 134 4.61 14.38 28.85
N VAL A 135 5.45 15.09 29.60
CA VAL A 135 6.89 14.82 29.66
C VAL A 135 7.29 14.51 31.10
N PRO A 136 6.98 13.30 31.62
CA PRO A 136 7.47 12.88 32.94
C PRO A 136 9.00 12.78 32.93
N MET A 137 9.63 12.77 34.13
CA MET A 137 11.08 12.83 34.26
C MET A 137 11.81 11.71 33.52
N GLY A 138 11.26 10.49 33.55
CA GLY A 138 11.82 9.37 32.79
C GLY A 138 11.73 9.56 31.27
N ALA A 139 10.60 10.08 30.76
CA ALA A 139 10.46 10.41 29.33
C ALA A 139 11.43 11.55 28.94
N ALA A 140 11.59 12.58 29.79
CA ALA A 140 12.55 13.65 29.55
C ALA A 140 13.98 13.13 29.41
N ALA A 141 14.38 12.16 30.24
CA ALA A 141 15.70 11.55 30.20
C ALA A 141 15.91 10.70 28.90
N VAL A 142 14.89 9.97 28.46
CA VAL A 142 14.98 9.11 27.28
C VAL A 142 14.90 9.93 25.98
N PHE A 143 13.93 10.83 25.86
CA PHE A 143 13.69 11.60 24.63
C PHE A 143 14.45 12.93 24.55
N GLY A 144 15.12 13.37 25.63
CA GLY A 144 15.84 14.64 25.66
C GLY A 144 14.95 15.87 25.50
N ILE A 145 13.66 15.77 25.85
CA ILE A 145 12.65 16.82 25.77
C ILE A 145 12.37 17.36 27.17
N SER A 146 12.32 18.67 27.33
CA SER A 146 12.05 19.32 28.64
C SER A 146 10.58 19.65 28.86
N SER A 147 9.83 19.94 27.78
CA SER A 147 8.39 20.23 27.89
C SER A 147 7.68 20.01 26.53
N SER A 148 6.36 19.81 26.59
CA SER A 148 5.48 19.79 25.43
C SER A 148 4.37 20.83 25.56
N SER A 149 3.92 21.39 24.44
CA SER A 149 2.85 22.39 24.38
C SER A 149 1.83 22.03 23.32
N TYR A 150 0.56 21.94 23.71
CA TYR A 150 -0.54 21.67 22.79
C TYR A 150 -0.91 22.90 21.96
N ASN A 151 -1.14 22.70 20.63
CA ASN A 151 -1.66 23.74 19.75
C ASN A 151 -2.42 23.11 18.57
N LYS A 152 -3.50 23.77 18.13
CA LYS A 152 -4.32 23.37 16.96
C LYS A 152 -3.86 24.01 15.64
N LEU A 153 -3.02 25.03 15.68
CA LEU A 153 -2.67 25.85 14.52
C LEU A 153 -1.48 25.30 13.72
N ARG A 154 -0.91 24.19 14.18
CA ARG A 154 0.19 23.53 13.48
C ARG A 154 -0.39 22.59 12.42
N ILE A 155 -0.28 23.01 11.16
CA ILE A 155 -0.88 22.32 10.00
C ILE A 155 0.15 21.61 9.12
N SER A 156 1.42 21.87 9.37
CA SER A 156 2.54 21.24 8.66
C SER A 156 3.79 21.25 9.53
N PHE A 157 4.75 20.44 9.14
CA PHE A 157 6.12 20.56 9.64
C PHE A 157 7.11 20.49 8.48
N GLN A 158 8.31 20.98 8.70
CA GLN A 158 9.40 21.03 7.74
C GLN A 158 10.63 20.37 8.34
N TRP A 159 11.22 19.41 7.62
CA TRP A 159 12.52 18.86 7.95
C TRP A 159 13.60 19.94 7.82
N SER A 160 14.60 19.88 8.67
CA SER A 160 15.77 20.75 8.50
C SER A 160 16.60 20.32 7.29
N ASP A 161 17.24 21.26 6.61
CA ASP A 161 17.91 21.09 5.31
C ASP A 161 18.92 19.92 5.26
N ASN A 162 19.49 19.54 6.40
CA ASN A 162 20.48 18.47 6.47
C ASN A 162 19.89 17.06 6.62
N HIS A 163 18.59 16.92 6.94
CA HIS A 163 18.02 15.63 7.30
C HIS A 163 17.49 14.81 6.14
N LEU A 164 17.09 15.42 5.03
CA LEU A 164 16.75 14.69 3.80
C LEU A 164 17.97 13.97 3.20
N ALA A 165 19.18 14.49 3.46
CA ALA A 165 20.43 13.86 3.08
C ALA A 165 20.97 12.89 4.15
N ASP A 166 20.33 12.78 5.31
CA ASP A 166 20.71 11.87 6.38
C ASP A 166 20.31 10.43 6.00
N LYS A 167 21.19 9.48 6.29
CA LYS A 167 20.92 8.04 6.05
C LYS A 167 19.68 7.51 6.76
N GLU A 168 19.19 8.19 7.79
CA GLU A 168 17.93 7.86 8.47
C GLU A 168 16.71 8.13 7.61
N LEU A 169 16.81 9.05 6.65
CA LEU A 169 15.74 9.45 5.75
C LEU A 169 16.01 9.04 4.29
N GLU A 170 16.78 7.97 4.10
CA GLU A 170 17.25 7.51 2.79
C GLU A 170 16.11 7.24 1.79
N TYR A 171 14.90 6.91 2.29
CA TYR A 171 13.71 6.69 1.48
C TYR A 171 12.86 7.97 1.31
N MET A 172 13.33 9.12 1.81
CA MET A 172 12.64 10.41 1.79
C MET A 172 13.61 11.46 1.24
N ASP A 173 13.96 11.34 -0.02
CA ASP A 173 14.99 12.17 -0.67
C ASP A 173 14.41 13.18 -1.67
N GLN A 174 13.07 13.23 -1.81
CA GLN A 174 12.42 14.14 -2.72
C GLN A 174 12.24 15.54 -2.09
N PRO A 175 12.41 16.65 -2.86
CA PRO A 175 12.23 17.99 -2.32
C PRO A 175 10.85 18.25 -1.70
N GLU A 176 9.80 17.61 -2.22
CA GLU A 176 8.42 17.74 -1.74
C GLU A 176 8.20 17.05 -0.39
N GLU A 177 9.08 16.14 0.01
CA GLU A 177 9.05 15.48 1.32
C GLU A 177 9.66 16.36 2.41
N GLN A 178 10.27 17.46 2.08
CA GLN A 178 10.84 18.40 3.05
C GLN A 178 9.74 19.08 3.88
N THR A 179 8.62 19.45 3.25
CA THR A 179 7.48 20.07 3.94
C THR A 179 6.29 19.11 3.93
N ILE A 180 5.89 18.67 5.12
CA ILE A 180 4.88 17.64 5.31
C ILE A 180 3.58 18.25 5.84
N ALA A 181 2.48 18.03 5.11
CA ALA A 181 1.15 18.41 5.55
C ALA A 181 0.63 17.42 6.62
N LEU A 182 0.01 17.95 7.68
CA LEU A 182 -0.58 17.17 8.78
C LEU A 182 -2.08 16.92 8.61
N GLY A 183 -2.67 17.39 7.53
CA GLY A 183 -4.09 17.28 7.25
C GLY A 183 -4.55 18.34 6.29
N ASN A 184 -5.85 18.44 6.12
CA ASN A 184 -6.45 19.38 5.20
C ASN A 184 -6.19 20.84 5.63
N SER A 185 -5.69 21.65 4.69
CA SER A 185 -5.44 23.08 4.88
C SER A 185 -6.69 23.96 4.74
N SER A 186 -7.88 23.39 4.51
CA SER A 186 -9.10 24.15 4.23
C SER A 186 -9.61 25.03 5.39
N GLY A 187 -8.97 24.94 6.57
CA GLY A 187 -9.19 25.84 7.68
C GLY A 187 -10.55 25.73 8.38
N LYS A 188 -11.36 24.72 8.05
CA LYS A 188 -12.57 24.43 8.80
C LYS A 188 -12.19 23.84 10.15
N GLU A 189 -12.37 24.65 11.19
CA GLU A 189 -12.15 24.22 12.56
C GLU A 189 -12.97 22.97 12.89
N GLY A 190 -12.33 22.00 13.55
CA GLY A 190 -12.96 20.88 14.23
C GLY A 190 -12.82 19.53 13.54
N GLU A 191 -12.94 19.43 12.21
CA GLU A 191 -12.88 18.14 11.50
C GLU A 191 -11.54 17.82 10.88
N THR A 192 -10.69 18.81 10.66
CA THR A 192 -9.45 18.70 9.88
C THR A 192 -8.16 18.96 10.64
N SER A 193 -8.20 19.46 11.88
CA SER A 193 -7.00 19.74 12.63
C SER A 193 -6.46 18.51 13.37
N VAL A 194 -5.20 18.17 13.11
CA VAL A 194 -4.46 17.19 13.90
C VAL A 194 -4.08 17.80 15.25
N LYS A 195 -4.24 17.05 16.34
CA LYS A 195 -3.73 17.47 17.66
C LYS A 195 -2.22 17.45 17.64
N THR A 196 -1.59 18.59 17.88
CA THR A 196 -0.14 18.72 17.86
C THR A 196 0.46 19.17 19.17
N TYR A 197 1.67 18.71 19.43
CA TYR A 197 2.46 18.97 20.63
C TYR A 197 3.84 19.47 20.19
N GLY A 198 4.12 20.76 20.36
CA GLY A 198 5.43 21.34 20.07
C GLY A 198 6.36 21.16 21.26
N TYR A 199 7.61 20.85 21.00
CA TYR A 199 8.57 20.50 22.04
C TYR A 199 9.57 21.61 22.32
N SER A 200 9.96 21.73 23.60
CA SER A 200 11.19 22.37 24.01
C SER A 200 12.25 21.29 24.21
N VAL A 201 13.30 21.32 23.41
CA VAL A 201 14.37 20.32 23.48
C VAL A 201 15.35 20.64 24.59
N GLY A 202 15.88 19.60 25.25
CA GLY A 202 16.98 19.63 26.18
C GLY A 202 18.25 19.10 25.54
N THR A 203 18.45 17.78 25.58
CA THR A 203 19.58 17.09 24.93
C THR A 203 19.25 16.60 23.53
N ALA A 204 17.97 16.58 23.13
CA ALA A 204 17.55 16.13 21.83
C ALA A 204 17.92 17.12 20.71
N GLU A 205 18.15 16.58 19.53
CA GLU A 205 18.28 17.30 18.28
C GLU A 205 16.91 17.51 17.64
N THR A 206 16.66 18.71 17.11
CA THR A 206 15.48 19.00 16.32
C THR A 206 15.69 18.52 14.89
N LEU A 207 14.92 17.53 14.45
CA LEU A 207 14.95 17.02 13.07
C LEU A 207 13.98 17.79 12.16
N ALA A 208 12.84 18.23 12.71
CA ALA A 208 11.85 19.02 11.98
C ALA A 208 11.14 20.00 12.91
N SER A 209 10.69 21.12 12.33
CA SER A 209 9.94 22.15 13.04
C SER A 209 8.55 22.34 12.46
N PHE A 210 7.57 22.64 13.32
CA PHE A 210 6.24 23.05 12.87
C PHE A 210 6.27 24.39 12.14
N ASN A 211 5.24 24.67 11.34
CA ASN A 211 5.04 25.96 10.70
C ASN A 211 4.97 27.14 11.69
N THR A 212 4.81 26.90 12.97
CA THR A 212 4.82 27.85 14.09
C THR A 212 6.19 27.98 14.77
N GLY A 213 7.17 27.17 14.36
CA GLY A 213 8.58 27.28 14.78
C GLY A 213 9.03 26.33 15.88
N GLU A 214 8.10 25.67 16.61
CA GLU A 214 8.48 24.72 17.65
C GLU A 214 8.93 23.38 17.04
N THR A 215 9.73 22.60 17.78
CA THR A 215 10.15 21.26 17.38
C THR A 215 8.96 20.34 17.17
N ALA A 216 8.86 19.77 15.97
CA ALA A 216 7.85 18.82 15.54
C ALA A 216 8.34 17.37 15.61
N VAL A 217 9.61 17.14 15.24
CA VAL A 217 10.24 15.83 15.27
C VAL A 217 11.61 15.98 15.90
N SER A 218 11.94 15.11 16.85
CA SER A 218 13.25 15.13 17.51
C SER A 218 13.87 13.75 17.60
N ARG A 219 15.20 13.73 17.72
CA ARG A 219 16.03 12.57 17.98
C ARG A 219 16.88 12.83 19.22
N ASN A 220 16.93 11.88 20.14
CA ASN A 220 17.87 11.90 21.24
C ASN A 220 18.80 10.68 21.16
N ALA A 221 20.11 10.90 21.12
CA ALA A 221 21.09 9.84 21.21
C ALA A 221 21.28 9.43 22.67
N VAL A 222 21.11 8.14 22.98
CA VAL A 222 21.27 7.58 24.32
C VAL A 222 22.17 6.36 24.25
N GLY A 223 23.44 6.50 24.59
CA GLY A 223 24.43 5.43 24.42
C GLY A 223 24.63 5.08 22.95
N SER A 224 24.38 3.82 22.56
CA SER A 224 24.49 3.34 21.19
C SER A 224 23.18 3.43 20.40
N GLY A 225 22.06 3.76 21.05
CA GLY A 225 20.75 3.80 20.45
C GLY A 225 20.15 5.19 20.37
N TYR A 226 18.88 5.24 19.95
CA TYR A 226 18.18 6.50 19.70
C TYR A 226 16.73 6.45 20.19
N ALA A 227 16.22 7.59 20.66
CA ALA A 227 14.80 7.80 20.91
C ALA A 227 14.27 8.92 20.00
N TYR A 228 13.21 8.61 19.26
CA TYR A 228 12.55 9.54 18.34
C TYR A 228 11.15 9.88 18.85
N THR A 229 10.73 11.12 18.69
CA THR A 229 9.33 11.49 18.92
C THR A 229 8.85 12.49 17.88
N PHE A 230 7.56 12.32 17.54
CA PHE A 230 6.81 13.24 16.68
C PHE A 230 5.87 14.07 17.55
N GLY A 231 5.57 15.29 17.14
CA GLY A 231 4.69 16.17 17.90
C GLY A 231 3.20 15.96 17.62
N PHE A 232 2.77 14.76 17.21
CA PHE A 232 1.37 14.45 16.89
C PHE A 232 1.11 12.94 16.89
N LEU A 233 -0.16 12.57 17.05
CA LEU A 233 -0.56 11.17 16.99
C LEU A 233 -0.65 10.72 15.53
N TRP A 234 0.08 9.69 15.17
CA TRP A 234 0.07 9.15 13.80
C TRP A 234 -1.32 8.69 13.35
N ARG A 235 -2.16 8.19 14.27
CA ARG A 235 -3.55 7.86 13.99
C ARG A 235 -4.32 9.03 13.38
N ASP A 236 -4.07 10.26 13.87
CA ASP A 236 -4.81 11.44 13.42
C ASP A 236 -4.44 11.82 11.99
N VAL A 237 -3.21 11.53 11.55
CA VAL A 237 -2.78 11.74 10.16
C VAL A 237 -3.21 10.58 9.27
N ILE A 238 -2.86 9.35 9.62
CA ILE A 238 -3.11 8.16 8.79
C ILE A 238 -4.61 7.96 8.55
N GLN A 239 -5.42 7.89 9.61
CA GLN A 239 -6.84 7.62 9.43
C GLN A 239 -7.60 8.79 8.82
N ARG A 240 -7.19 10.01 9.11
CA ARG A 240 -7.76 11.20 8.47
C ARG A 240 -7.52 11.18 6.96
N SER A 241 -6.30 10.86 6.53
CA SER A 241 -5.98 10.74 5.11
C SER A 241 -6.84 9.68 4.41
N GLN A 242 -7.25 8.62 5.12
CA GLN A 242 -8.07 7.54 4.58
C GLN A 242 -9.59 7.83 4.60
N LEU A 243 -10.07 8.76 5.42
CA LEU A 243 -11.51 9.03 5.62
C LEU A 243 -11.96 10.38 5.09
N ASN A 244 -11.18 11.42 5.32
CA ASN A 244 -11.60 12.80 5.06
C ASN A 244 -11.22 13.26 3.66
N LYS A 245 -11.96 12.79 2.67
CA LYS A 245 -11.90 13.37 1.34
C LYS A 245 -12.52 14.76 1.36
N ASP A 246 -11.71 15.79 1.17
CA ASP A 246 -12.17 17.15 0.96
C ASP A 246 -12.15 17.50 -0.52
N PHE A 247 -13.31 17.46 -1.17
CA PHE A 247 -13.46 17.80 -2.58
C PHE A 247 -13.15 19.28 -2.90
N SER A 248 -13.11 20.12 -1.88
CA SER A 248 -12.77 21.54 -2.03
C SER A 248 -11.30 21.83 -1.78
N ALA A 249 -10.54 20.85 -1.31
CA ALA A 249 -9.11 21.04 -1.06
C ALA A 249 -8.34 21.23 -2.37
N SER A 250 -7.42 22.19 -2.39
CA SER A 250 -6.52 22.39 -3.52
C SER A 250 -5.60 21.18 -3.82
N ARG A 251 -5.52 20.23 -2.88
CA ARG A 251 -4.77 18.97 -2.98
C ARG A 251 -5.59 17.82 -3.57
N ALA A 252 -6.87 17.98 -3.81
CA ALA A 252 -7.72 16.98 -4.44
C ALA A 252 -7.34 16.68 -5.91
N TYR A 253 -6.34 17.37 -6.44
CA TYR A 253 -5.88 17.19 -7.81
C TYR A 253 -4.80 16.12 -7.89
N SER A 254 -4.98 15.17 -8.79
CA SER A 254 -3.92 14.27 -9.24
C SER A 254 -2.89 15.03 -10.12
N ASN A 255 -1.89 14.34 -10.62
CA ASN A 255 -0.75 14.91 -11.36
C ASN A 255 0.24 15.69 -10.47
N ALA A 256 0.26 15.38 -9.18
CA ALA A 256 1.22 15.92 -8.23
C ALA A 256 1.72 14.83 -7.29
N PHE A 257 2.96 14.99 -6.84
CA PHE A 257 3.53 14.11 -5.82
C PHE A 257 3.13 14.65 -4.44
N GLU A 258 2.47 13.80 -3.63
CA GLU A 258 2.01 14.18 -2.29
C GLU A 258 2.20 13.00 -1.31
N PRO A 259 3.38 12.90 -0.69
CA PRO A 259 3.75 11.75 0.12
C PRO A 259 3.48 11.94 1.62
N SER A 260 2.76 12.95 2.07
CA SER A 260 2.72 13.39 3.47
C SER A 260 2.35 12.29 4.46
N ALA A 261 1.50 11.32 4.09
CA ALA A 261 1.18 10.17 4.94
C ALA A 261 2.18 9.01 4.77
N ASP A 262 2.87 8.96 3.65
CA ASP A 262 3.79 7.86 3.33
C ASP A 262 5.13 7.97 4.06
N ILE A 263 5.49 9.17 4.51
CA ILE A 263 6.77 9.37 5.21
C ILE A 263 6.89 8.56 6.50
N TYR A 264 5.79 8.22 7.18
CA TYR A 264 5.85 7.45 8.42
C TYR A 264 6.29 6.00 8.19
N PRO A 265 5.70 5.23 7.26
CA PRO A 265 6.24 3.92 6.90
C PRO A 265 7.66 3.99 6.30
N LEU A 266 7.97 5.01 5.48
CA LEU A 266 9.32 5.19 4.94
C LEU A 266 10.34 5.49 6.05
N PHE A 267 9.98 6.29 7.04
CA PHE A 267 10.80 6.56 8.22
C PHE A 267 11.10 5.29 9.01
N ILE A 268 10.10 4.47 9.31
CA ILE A 268 10.29 3.18 9.99
C ILE A 268 11.20 2.25 9.19
N ARG A 269 11.02 2.18 7.86
CA ARG A 269 11.88 1.40 6.96
C ARG A 269 13.34 1.88 7.03
N SER A 270 13.56 3.19 7.01
CA SER A 270 14.90 3.80 7.13
C SER A 270 15.56 3.45 8.47
N LEU A 271 14.81 3.54 9.57
CA LEU A 271 15.33 3.15 10.89
C LEU A 271 15.68 1.66 10.95
N TYR A 272 14.84 0.81 10.33
CA TYR A 272 15.07 -0.63 10.31
C TYR A 272 16.32 -1.00 9.48
N ALA A 273 16.51 -0.35 8.33
CA ALA A 273 17.74 -0.49 7.53
C ALA A 273 18.97 -0.02 8.31
N LYS A 274 18.84 1.02 9.14
CA LYS A 274 19.93 1.51 9.98
C LYS A 274 20.28 0.57 11.14
N ALA A 275 19.28 -0.09 11.72
CA ALA A 275 19.47 -0.95 12.89
C ALA A 275 20.18 -2.27 12.60
N ASN A 276 20.13 -2.77 11.37
CA ASN A 276 20.63 -4.08 10.97
C ASN A 276 21.69 -3.97 9.86
N ASP A 277 22.61 -4.93 9.78
CA ASP A 277 23.60 -5.01 8.69
C ASP A 277 22.97 -5.56 7.40
N VAL A 278 22.01 -6.46 7.53
CA VAL A 278 21.11 -6.91 6.47
C VAL A 278 19.68 -6.74 6.96
N SER A 279 18.90 -5.94 6.25
CA SER A 279 17.49 -5.73 6.51
C SER A 279 16.65 -6.30 5.39
N VAL A 280 15.54 -6.96 5.74
CA VAL A 280 14.58 -7.53 4.78
C VAL A 280 13.21 -6.94 5.07
N TRP A 281 12.51 -6.52 4.02
CA TRP A 281 11.15 -5.98 4.14
C TRP A 281 10.30 -6.40 2.93
N LYS A 282 8.98 -6.57 3.14
CA LYS A 282 8.04 -6.91 2.06
C LYS A 282 8.00 -5.77 1.05
N PHE A 283 8.36 -6.05 -0.19
CA PHE A 283 8.37 -5.03 -1.24
C PHE A 283 6.94 -4.58 -1.59
N THR A 284 6.78 -3.34 -2.03
CA THR A 284 5.47 -2.73 -2.32
C THR A 284 5.09 -2.81 -3.79
N VAL A 285 5.96 -3.41 -4.61
CA VAL A 285 5.81 -3.55 -6.06
C VAL A 285 6.12 -5.00 -6.47
N PRO A 286 5.31 -5.63 -7.33
CA PRO A 286 5.54 -7.01 -7.78
C PRO A 286 6.65 -7.14 -8.83
N GLY A 287 7.13 -8.37 -9.05
CA GLY A 287 7.90 -8.77 -10.23
C GLY A 287 9.30 -8.17 -10.38
N GLY A 288 9.90 -7.69 -9.29
CA GLY A 288 11.28 -7.14 -9.31
C GLY A 288 11.38 -5.75 -9.96
N TYR A 289 10.26 -5.04 -10.13
CA TYR A 289 10.22 -3.65 -10.55
C TYR A 289 10.33 -2.71 -9.34
N GLU A 290 10.80 -1.47 -9.57
CA GLU A 290 10.87 -0.42 -8.56
C GLU A 290 9.56 0.36 -8.44
N SER A 291 8.76 0.40 -9.53
CA SER A 291 7.39 0.88 -9.55
C SER A 291 6.59 0.13 -10.62
N VAL A 292 5.28 0.29 -10.63
CA VAL A 292 4.40 -0.19 -11.70
C VAL A 292 3.51 0.94 -12.19
N LEU A 293 3.38 1.07 -13.51
CA LEU A 293 2.35 1.88 -14.14
C LEU A 293 1.10 1.03 -14.36
N ILE A 294 -0.01 1.48 -13.79
CA ILE A 294 -1.31 0.81 -13.84
C ILE A 294 -2.26 1.66 -14.68
N PRO A 295 -2.43 1.35 -15.98
CA PRO A 295 -3.33 2.10 -16.85
C PRO A 295 -4.79 1.78 -16.54
N THR A 296 -5.61 2.83 -16.35
CA THR A 296 -7.05 2.72 -16.14
C THR A 296 -7.81 3.72 -17.01
N HIS A 297 -9.03 3.36 -17.39
CA HIS A 297 -9.91 4.17 -18.24
C HIS A 297 -11.29 4.30 -17.64
N ASP A 298 -11.84 5.51 -17.62
CA ASP A 298 -13.23 5.75 -17.26
C ASP A 298 -14.06 5.92 -18.54
N CYS A 299 -14.99 4.98 -18.76
CA CYS A 299 -15.89 4.96 -19.91
C CYS A 299 -17.26 5.53 -19.52
N ASP A 300 -17.37 6.85 -19.54
CA ASP A 300 -18.50 7.64 -19.03
C ASP A 300 -19.31 8.35 -20.12
N SER A 301 -19.06 8.04 -21.38
CA SER A 301 -19.71 8.67 -22.52
C SER A 301 -19.85 7.73 -23.71
N LYS A 302 -20.77 8.07 -24.62
CA LYS A 302 -20.92 7.32 -25.88
C LYS A 302 -19.63 7.28 -26.68
N THR A 303 -18.90 8.39 -26.77
CA THR A 303 -17.63 8.47 -27.47
C THR A 303 -16.59 7.55 -26.84
N ALA A 304 -16.52 7.49 -25.50
CA ALA A 304 -15.61 6.57 -24.81
C ALA A 304 -15.91 5.10 -25.20
N TYR A 305 -17.18 4.71 -25.24
CA TYR A 305 -17.58 3.37 -25.65
C TYR A 305 -17.30 3.07 -27.13
N ASP A 306 -17.42 4.05 -28.01
CA ASP A 306 -17.15 3.88 -29.43
C ASP A 306 -15.64 3.74 -29.70
N GLU A 307 -14.81 4.46 -28.96
CA GLU A 307 -13.36 4.51 -29.17
C GLU A 307 -12.57 3.44 -28.38
N MET A 308 -13.08 2.97 -27.24
CA MET A 308 -12.32 2.11 -26.33
C MET A 308 -11.81 0.81 -26.94
N HIS A 309 -12.46 0.28 -27.99
CA HIS A 309 -12.06 -1.01 -28.57
C HIS A 309 -10.76 -0.91 -29.37
N TRP A 310 -10.53 0.18 -30.12
CA TRP A 310 -9.28 0.38 -30.83
C TRP A 310 -8.15 0.78 -29.86
N ILE A 311 -8.49 1.49 -28.80
CA ILE A 311 -7.58 1.83 -27.70
C ILE A 311 -7.04 0.55 -27.05
N SER A 312 -7.94 -0.38 -26.71
CA SER A 312 -7.56 -1.67 -26.13
C SER A 312 -6.67 -2.50 -27.07
N GLU A 313 -6.93 -2.47 -28.36
CA GLU A 313 -6.10 -3.14 -29.34
C GLU A 313 -4.68 -2.54 -29.39
N TYR A 314 -4.61 -1.23 -29.36
CA TYR A 314 -3.35 -0.50 -29.34
C TYR A 314 -2.54 -0.75 -28.06
N GLU A 315 -3.18 -0.73 -26.89
CA GLU A 315 -2.55 -1.03 -25.61
C GLU A 315 -2.02 -2.46 -25.54
N LYS A 316 -2.80 -3.42 -26.07
CA LYS A 316 -2.35 -4.80 -26.22
C LYS A 316 -1.07 -4.90 -27.05
N GLN A 317 -0.94 -4.13 -28.14
CA GLN A 317 0.28 -4.09 -28.95
C GLN A 317 1.48 -3.53 -28.19
N LEU A 318 1.26 -2.65 -27.21
CA LEU A 318 2.29 -2.14 -26.29
C LEU A 318 2.60 -3.10 -25.13
N GLY A 319 1.94 -4.26 -25.05
CA GLY A 319 2.06 -5.21 -23.97
C GLY A 319 1.38 -4.75 -22.66
N MET A 320 0.42 -3.84 -22.77
CA MET A 320 -0.36 -3.33 -21.64
C MET A 320 -1.60 -4.17 -21.40
N LYS A 321 -1.94 -4.39 -20.14
CA LYS A 321 -3.21 -4.97 -19.68
C LYS A 321 -3.90 -3.92 -18.82
N ALA A 322 -4.65 -3.04 -19.48
CA ALA A 322 -5.35 -1.94 -18.80
C ALA A 322 -6.63 -2.40 -18.09
N HIS A 323 -7.19 -1.53 -17.28
CA HIS A 323 -8.46 -1.72 -16.59
C HIS A 323 -9.46 -0.64 -16.98
N PHE A 324 -10.69 -1.04 -17.37
CA PHE A 324 -11.72 -0.14 -17.85
C PHE A 324 -12.88 -0.09 -16.87
N PHE A 325 -13.12 1.06 -16.25
CA PHE A 325 -14.28 1.32 -15.42
C PHE A 325 -15.46 1.76 -16.30
N LEU A 326 -16.53 0.97 -16.33
CA LEU A 326 -17.63 1.10 -17.27
C LEU A 326 -18.86 1.71 -16.56
N THR A 327 -19.37 2.84 -17.07
CA THR A 327 -20.62 3.43 -16.62
C THR A 327 -21.80 2.72 -17.30
N ALA A 328 -22.63 2.02 -16.52
CA ALA A 328 -23.75 1.25 -17.03
C ALA A 328 -25.02 2.10 -17.25
N HIS A 329 -24.90 3.28 -17.88
CA HIS A 329 -26.00 4.22 -18.07
C HIS A 329 -26.97 3.75 -19.17
N PHE A 330 -27.97 2.96 -18.77
CA PHE A 330 -28.90 2.27 -19.67
C PHE A 330 -30.24 3.00 -19.93
N TYR A 331 -30.52 4.08 -19.20
CA TYR A 331 -31.77 4.84 -19.29
C TYR A 331 -31.53 6.28 -19.75
N ARG A 332 -32.58 6.95 -20.18
CA ARG A 332 -32.50 8.34 -20.59
C ARG A 332 -32.89 9.26 -19.43
N ASP A 333 -32.00 10.14 -19.04
CA ASP A 333 -32.28 11.29 -18.22
C ASP A 333 -32.38 12.53 -19.13
N THR A 334 -33.55 13.14 -19.22
CA THR A 334 -33.85 14.19 -20.20
C THR A 334 -33.08 15.48 -19.95
N SER A 335 -32.60 15.73 -18.74
CA SER A 335 -31.88 16.95 -18.37
C SER A 335 -30.37 16.73 -18.19
N TYR A 336 -29.90 15.49 -18.12
CA TYR A 336 -28.50 15.19 -17.77
C TYR A 336 -27.80 14.34 -18.83
N LEU A 337 -28.12 13.05 -18.91
CA LEU A 337 -27.44 12.12 -19.80
C LEU A 337 -28.42 11.32 -20.67
N SER A 338 -28.09 11.14 -21.94
CA SER A 338 -28.74 10.14 -22.77
C SER A 338 -28.18 8.76 -22.45
N ALA A 339 -28.99 7.71 -22.63
CA ALA A 339 -28.50 6.34 -22.54
C ALA A 339 -27.36 6.11 -23.54
N PHE A 340 -26.25 5.56 -23.08
CA PHE A 340 -25.10 5.22 -23.91
C PHE A 340 -24.56 3.80 -23.65
N TYR A 341 -25.04 3.14 -22.59
CA TYR A 341 -24.78 1.71 -22.38
C TYR A 341 -25.82 0.89 -23.15
N ASP A 342 -25.57 0.67 -24.42
CA ASP A 342 -26.40 -0.04 -25.39
C ASP A 342 -25.71 -1.32 -25.91
N ASN A 343 -26.33 -2.00 -26.86
CA ASN A 343 -25.75 -3.21 -27.47
C ASN A 343 -24.38 -2.96 -28.10
N SER A 344 -24.13 -1.78 -28.67
CA SER A 344 -22.82 -1.41 -29.22
C SER A 344 -21.78 -1.29 -28.10
N ALA A 345 -22.13 -0.66 -26.98
CA ALA A 345 -21.29 -0.58 -25.80
C ALA A 345 -20.91 -1.98 -25.26
N ILE A 346 -21.89 -2.90 -25.16
CA ILE A 346 -21.68 -4.27 -24.72
C ILE A 346 -20.73 -5.01 -25.68
N VAL A 347 -20.92 -4.89 -26.99
CA VAL A 347 -20.06 -5.52 -28.00
C VAL A 347 -18.62 -5.00 -27.89
N ASN A 348 -18.42 -3.69 -27.74
CA ASN A 348 -17.11 -3.10 -27.61
C ASN A 348 -16.44 -3.50 -26.28
N SER A 349 -17.19 -3.54 -25.17
CA SER A 349 -16.69 -4.05 -23.89
C SER A 349 -16.22 -5.52 -23.97
N LYS A 350 -16.94 -6.37 -24.70
CA LYS A 350 -16.50 -7.76 -24.94
C LYS A 350 -15.21 -7.84 -25.75
N LYS A 351 -14.97 -6.89 -26.68
CA LYS A 351 -13.69 -6.81 -27.41
C LYS A 351 -12.52 -6.47 -26.47
N LEU A 352 -12.72 -5.55 -25.48
CA LEU A 352 -11.71 -5.25 -24.46
C LEU A 352 -11.28 -6.53 -23.74
N ILE A 353 -12.27 -7.30 -23.26
CA ILE A 353 -12.05 -8.54 -22.51
C ILE A 353 -11.31 -9.56 -23.39
N ALA A 354 -11.69 -9.69 -24.66
CA ALA A 354 -11.02 -10.57 -25.61
C ALA A 354 -9.55 -10.14 -25.89
N ASN A 355 -9.23 -8.86 -25.75
CA ASN A 355 -7.87 -8.32 -25.84
C ASN A 355 -7.03 -8.54 -24.56
N GLY A 356 -7.65 -9.08 -23.49
CA GLY A 356 -6.98 -9.40 -22.24
C GLY A 356 -7.04 -8.30 -21.19
N HIS A 357 -7.81 -7.23 -21.43
CA HIS A 357 -8.07 -6.18 -20.45
C HIS A 357 -9.14 -6.61 -19.43
N THR A 358 -9.19 -5.94 -18.27
CA THR A 358 -10.20 -6.19 -17.25
C THR A 358 -11.19 -5.04 -17.15
N VAL A 359 -12.36 -5.29 -16.57
CA VAL A 359 -13.43 -4.31 -16.45
C VAL A 359 -13.91 -4.17 -15.02
N GLY A 360 -14.17 -2.94 -14.62
CA GLY A 360 -14.76 -2.54 -13.35
C GLY A 360 -16.06 -1.76 -13.56
N SER A 361 -16.77 -1.45 -12.48
CA SER A 361 -17.95 -0.59 -12.50
C SER A 361 -17.57 0.88 -12.27
N HIS A 362 -18.15 1.78 -13.08
CA HIS A 362 -18.08 3.24 -12.92
C HIS A 362 -19.45 3.83 -12.61
N SER A 363 -20.26 3.13 -11.80
CA SER A 363 -21.63 3.45 -11.45
C SER A 363 -22.64 3.31 -12.63
N ILE A 364 -23.89 3.77 -12.43
CA ILE A 364 -24.92 3.81 -13.47
C ILE A 364 -25.13 5.25 -13.96
N GLY A 365 -25.39 6.18 -13.03
CA GLY A 365 -25.81 7.52 -13.38
C GLY A 365 -24.68 8.53 -13.50
N HIS A 366 -23.48 8.22 -12.96
CA HIS A 366 -22.33 9.14 -12.97
C HIS A 366 -22.67 10.53 -12.41
N PHE A 367 -23.36 10.56 -11.26
CA PHE A 367 -23.91 11.81 -10.71
C PHE A 367 -22.85 12.67 -10.02
N PRO A 368 -22.79 14.00 -10.30
CA PRO A 368 -21.82 14.89 -9.69
C PRO A 368 -22.09 15.16 -8.20
N ASP A 369 -23.30 14.92 -7.72
CA ASP A 369 -23.70 15.03 -6.33
C ASP A 369 -23.79 13.69 -5.59
N PHE A 370 -23.13 12.63 -6.10
CA PHE A 370 -23.14 11.30 -5.49
C PHE A 370 -22.49 11.29 -4.09
N ASN A 371 -21.73 12.30 -3.73
CA ASN A 371 -21.21 12.51 -2.38
C ASN A 371 -22.28 12.92 -1.34
N LYS A 372 -23.51 13.26 -1.77
CA LYS A 372 -24.63 13.66 -0.88
C LYS A 372 -25.39 12.43 -0.41
N THR A 373 -24.94 11.85 0.72
CA THR A 373 -25.49 10.60 1.28
C THR A 373 -27.01 10.59 1.40
N GLU A 374 -27.61 11.73 1.77
CA GLU A 374 -29.05 11.89 1.92
C GLU A 374 -29.84 11.76 0.60
N ARG A 375 -29.16 11.95 -0.54
CA ARG A 375 -29.77 11.80 -1.88
C ARG A 375 -29.63 10.39 -2.43
N PHE A 376 -28.71 9.62 -1.86
CA PHE A 376 -28.37 8.26 -2.31
C PHE A 376 -28.44 7.26 -1.14
N PRO A 377 -29.67 6.92 -0.67
CA PRO A 377 -29.83 5.90 0.36
C PRO A 377 -29.40 4.51 -0.14
N LEU A 378 -29.30 3.54 0.78
CA LEU A 378 -29.02 2.13 0.47
C LEU A 378 -30.28 1.35 -0.01
N THR A 379 -31.20 2.00 -0.69
CA THR A 379 -32.43 1.37 -1.16
C THR A 379 -32.13 0.40 -2.30
N VAL A 380 -32.56 -0.84 -2.16
CA VAL A 380 -32.51 -1.83 -3.24
C VAL A 380 -33.59 -1.50 -4.28
N VAL A 381 -33.20 -1.40 -5.54
CA VAL A 381 -34.09 -1.03 -6.65
C VAL A 381 -33.84 -1.98 -7.82
N ALA A 382 -34.89 -2.45 -8.48
CA ALA A 382 -34.77 -3.27 -9.68
C ALA A 382 -34.33 -2.44 -10.91
N LYS A 383 -33.68 -3.09 -11.89
CA LYS A 383 -33.16 -2.40 -13.10
C LYS A 383 -34.24 -1.63 -13.87
N ASP A 384 -35.44 -2.18 -14.02
CA ASP A 384 -36.56 -1.58 -14.73
C ASP A 384 -37.23 -0.42 -13.97
N GLU A 385 -37.03 -0.36 -12.65
CA GLU A 385 -37.55 0.70 -11.78
C GLU A 385 -36.55 1.83 -11.55
N TYR A 386 -35.25 1.58 -11.74
CA TYR A 386 -34.20 2.58 -11.47
C TYR A 386 -34.12 3.62 -12.58
N ARG A 387 -34.70 4.80 -12.34
CA ARG A 387 -34.73 5.95 -13.25
C ARG A 387 -34.52 7.26 -12.47
N PRO A 388 -33.37 7.43 -11.83
CA PRO A 388 -33.07 8.69 -11.15
C PRO A 388 -32.96 9.83 -12.15
N HIS A 389 -33.18 11.05 -11.66
CA HIS A 389 -33.13 12.26 -12.47
C HIS A 389 -32.21 13.29 -11.82
N HIS A 390 -31.22 13.77 -12.59
CA HIS A 390 -30.33 14.85 -12.17
C HIS A 390 -30.75 16.16 -12.85
N ASP A 391 -31.17 17.12 -12.05
CA ASP A 391 -31.46 18.47 -12.53
C ASP A 391 -30.15 19.27 -12.61
N VAL A 392 -29.67 19.55 -13.82
CA VAL A 392 -28.44 20.29 -14.05
C VAL A 392 -28.50 21.76 -13.61
N VAL A 393 -29.68 22.33 -13.44
CA VAL A 393 -29.84 23.73 -13.00
C VAL A 393 -29.66 23.83 -11.49
N THR A 394 -30.27 22.92 -10.75
CA THR A 394 -30.17 22.89 -9.28
C THR A 394 -28.99 22.06 -8.77
N GLY A 395 -28.43 21.21 -9.60
CA GLY A 395 -27.38 20.26 -9.20
C GLY A 395 -27.89 19.17 -8.25
N ILE A 396 -29.19 18.82 -8.33
CA ILE A 396 -29.83 17.87 -7.40
C ILE A 396 -30.26 16.62 -8.14
N THR A 397 -29.83 15.46 -7.61
CA THR A 397 -30.34 14.16 -8.06
C THR A 397 -31.52 13.71 -7.20
N ALA A 398 -32.63 13.36 -7.84
CA ALA A 398 -33.81 12.75 -7.24
C ALA A 398 -33.90 11.26 -7.61
N GLY A 399 -34.33 10.41 -6.67
CA GLY A 399 -34.47 8.96 -6.90
C GLY A 399 -33.18 8.19 -6.98
N GLY A 400 -32.08 8.76 -6.52
CA GLY A 400 -30.76 8.08 -6.46
C GLY A 400 -30.73 6.96 -5.41
N SER A 401 -29.86 5.99 -5.61
CA SER A 401 -29.59 4.90 -4.66
C SER A 401 -28.12 4.48 -4.73
N THR A 402 -27.43 4.49 -3.59
CA THR A 402 -26.04 3.97 -3.52
C THR A 402 -25.98 2.50 -3.90
N TRP A 403 -26.97 1.71 -3.46
CA TRP A 403 -27.04 0.29 -3.83
C TRP A 403 -27.15 0.10 -5.35
N ALA A 404 -27.98 0.89 -6.02
CA ALA A 404 -28.13 0.79 -7.47
C ALA A 404 -26.84 1.24 -8.20
N GLU A 405 -26.25 2.36 -7.79
CA GLU A 405 -25.00 2.87 -8.40
C GLU A 405 -23.80 1.89 -8.23
N THR A 406 -23.85 1.01 -7.24
CA THR A 406 -22.83 -0.01 -6.97
C THR A 406 -23.29 -1.42 -7.36
N ALA A 407 -24.14 -2.05 -6.56
CA ALA A 407 -24.55 -3.45 -6.70
C ALA A 407 -25.31 -3.73 -8.01
N LEU A 408 -26.30 -2.88 -8.36
CA LEU A 408 -27.06 -3.07 -9.61
C LEU A 408 -26.17 -2.81 -10.83
N SER A 409 -25.26 -1.84 -10.79
CA SER A 409 -24.28 -1.60 -11.84
C SER A 409 -23.43 -2.85 -12.08
N LYS A 410 -22.90 -3.47 -11.01
CA LYS A 410 -22.17 -4.74 -11.08
C LYS A 410 -22.99 -5.86 -11.72
N GLN A 411 -24.22 -6.05 -11.26
CA GLN A 411 -25.12 -7.09 -11.77
C GLN A 411 -25.38 -6.94 -13.27
N ILE A 412 -25.62 -5.70 -13.75
CA ILE A 412 -25.81 -5.41 -15.16
C ILE A 412 -24.57 -5.76 -15.97
N LEU A 413 -23.41 -5.30 -15.55
CA LEU A 413 -22.14 -5.55 -16.27
C LEU A 413 -21.79 -7.04 -16.28
N GLU A 414 -21.94 -7.75 -15.19
CA GLU A 414 -21.66 -9.20 -15.11
C GLU A 414 -22.60 -10.01 -16.02
N ALA A 415 -23.90 -9.69 -16.01
CA ALA A 415 -24.89 -10.35 -16.86
C ALA A 415 -24.63 -10.12 -18.36
N ASP A 416 -24.32 -8.89 -18.74
CA ASP A 416 -24.14 -8.52 -20.14
C ASP A 416 -22.78 -8.96 -20.70
N LEU A 417 -21.73 -8.94 -19.89
CA LEU A 417 -20.35 -9.22 -20.34
C LEU A 417 -19.89 -10.65 -20.08
N GLY A 418 -20.53 -11.37 -19.16
CA GLY A 418 -20.19 -12.76 -18.82
C GLY A 418 -18.84 -12.87 -18.10
N THR A 419 -18.42 -11.82 -17.37
CA THR A 419 -17.18 -11.80 -16.58
C THR A 419 -17.47 -11.24 -15.18
N LYS A 420 -16.61 -11.59 -14.21
CA LYS A 420 -16.71 -11.06 -12.85
C LYS A 420 -16.24 -9.59 -12.83
N VAL A 421 -16.98 -8.72 -12.16
CA VAL A 421 -16.64 -7.32 -11.92
C VAL A 421 -16.21 -7.17 -10.47
N ARG A 422 -14.91 -7.00 -10.22
CA ARG A 422 -14.31 -7.01 -8.88
C ARG A 422 -14.01 -5.62 -8.33
N SER A 423 -14.00 -4.60 -9.20
CA SER A 423 -13.53 -3.26 -8.90
C SER A 423 -14.57 -2.19 -9.18
N PHE A 424 -14.52 -1.11 -8.40
CA PHE A 424 -15.42 0.03 -8.50
C PHE A 424 -14.64 1.35 -8.49
N ARG A 425 -15.07 2.30 -9.31
CA ARG A 425 -14.69 3.70 -9.24
C ARG A 425 -15.95 4.54 -9.37
N SER A 426 -16.21 5.41 -8.40
CA SER A 426 -17.39 6.29 -8.47
C SER A 426 -17.23 7.35 -9.54
N GLY A 427 -18.31 7.72 -10.22
CA GLY A 427 -18.35 8.88 -11.10
C GLY A 427 -17.85 10.14 -10.38
N HIS A 428 -17.09 10.98 -11.06
CA HIS A 428 -16.45 12.18 -10.49
C HIS A 428 -15.59 11.92 -9.25
N LEU A 429 -15.16 10.67 -9.00
CA LEU A 429 -14.51 10.23 -7.77
C LEU A 429 -15.31 10.61 -6.49
N CYS A 430 -16.63 10.73 -6.59
CA CYS A 430 -17.49 11.06 -5.47
C CYS A 430 -17.56 9.91 -4.45
N MET A 431 -17.42 10.22 -3.16
CA MET A 431 -17.60 9.26 -2.07
C MET A 431 -18.70 9.73 -1.13
N ASN A 432 -19.59 8.81 -0.74
CA ASN A 432 -20.55 9.02 0.35
C ASN A 432 -20.42 7.91 1.40
N LYS A 433 -21.03 8.10 2.57
CA LYS A 433 -20.92 7.18 3.70
C LYS A 433 -21.42 5.77 3.43
N ASN A 434 -22.32 5.60 2.46
CA ASN A 434 -22.93 4.32 2.14
C ASN A 434 -22.06 3.47 1.19
N ILE A 435 -21.14 4.06 0.43
CA ILE A 435 -20.34 3.36 -0.58
C ILE A 435 -19.53 2.20 0.00
N PRO A 436 -18.74 2.35 1.08
CA PRO A 436 -17.95 1.23 1.59
C PRO A 436 -18.78 0.01 1.98
N LEU A 437 -19.96 0.24 2.56
CA LEU A 437 -20.89 -0.83 2.92
C LEU A 437 -21.48 -1.49 1.66
N ALA A 438 -21.94 -0.69 0.72
CA ALA A 438 -22.54 -1.20 -0.52
C ALA A 438 -21.52 -2.01 -1.36
N LEU A 439 -20.28 -1.57 -1.43
CA LEU A 439 -19.21 -2.30 -2.13
C LEU A 439 -18.92 -3.65 -1.47
N ARG A 440 -18.72 -3.67 -0.14
CA ARG A 440 -18.49 -4.90 0.62
C ARG A 440 -19.64 -5.90 0.43
N ASP A 441 -20.87 -5.45 0.64
CA ASP A 441 -22.06 -6.32 0.62
C ASP A 441 -22.41 -6.79 -0.80
N SER A 442 -21.92 -6.09 -1.83
CA SER A 442 -22.05 -6.50 -3.24
C SER A 442 -20.88 -7.37 -3.72
N GLY A 443 -19.89 -7.65 -2.87
CA GLY A 443 -18.75 -8.48 -3.20
C GLY A 443 -17.78 -7.81 -4.19
N PHE A 444 -17.60 -6.50 -4.11
CA PHE A 444 -16.45 -5.83 -4.69
C PHE A 444 -15.21 -6.10 -3.83
N GLU A 445 -14.07 -6.18 -4.46
CA GLU A 445 -12.79 -6.46 -3.81
C GLU A 445 -11.90 -5.21 -3.81
N PHE A 446 -12.01 -4.35 -4.83
CA PHE A 446 -11.18 -3.17 -5.02
C PHE A 446 -12.00 -1.91 -5.28
N SER A 447 -11.46 -0.78 -4.84
CA SER A 447 -12.00 0.56 -5.06
C SER A 447 -10.91 1.52 -5.55
N SER A 448 -11.26 2.50 -6.36
CA SER A 448 -10.37 3.56 -6.83
C SER A 448 -11.05 4.93 -6.80
N CYS A 449 -11.76 5.22 -5.70
CA CYS A 449 -12.59 6.42 -5.56
C CYS A 449 -11.83 7.65 -5.03
N TYR A 450 -10.53 7.52 -4.72
CA TYR A 450 -9.72 8.60 -4.20
C TYR A 450 -8.47 8.86 -5.03
N SER A 451 -8.07 10.13 -5.12
CA SER A 451 -6.74 10.49 -5.62
C SER A 451 -5.70 10.48 -4.49
N ALA A 452 -4.44 10.25 -4.83
CA ALA A 452 -3.34 10.33 -3.88
C ALA A 452 -3.25 11.70 -3.20
N GLY A 453 -3.58 12.77 -3.91
CA GLY A 453 -3.65 14.14 -3.36
C GLY A 453 -4.76 14.32 -2.32
N ASP A 454 -5.90 13.63 -2.44
CA ASP A 454 -6.96 13.62 -1.42
C ASP A 454 -6.51 12.91 -0.14
N LEU A 455 -5.75 11.81 -0.30
CA LEU A 455 -5.36 10.91 0.78
C LEU A 455 -4.01 11.26 1.41
N LEU A 456 -3.21 12.08 0.78
CA LEU A 456 -1.80 12.30 1.16
C LEU A 456 -0.96 11.02 1.16
N SER A 457 -1.38 9.99 0.44
CA SER A 457 -0.77 8.67 0.39
C SER A 457 -0.89 8.07 -1.01
N SER A 458 0.16 7.37 -1.41
CA SER A 458 0.23 6.61 -2.65
C SER A 458 -0.06 5.12 -2.46
N PHE A 459 -0.07 4.64 -1.22
CA PHE A 459 -0.24 3.22 -0.91
C PHE A 459 -1.69 2.83 -0.66
N PRO A 460 -2.10 1.60 -1.04
CA PRO A 460 -3.44 1.10 -0.79
C PRO A 460 -3.76 0.93 0.71
N PHE A 461 -5.04 1.01 1.03
CA PHE A 461 -5.57 0.76 2.37
C PHE A 461 -6.98 0.16 2.30
N PHE A 462 -7.42 -0.53 3.36
CA PHE A 462 -8.79 -1.03 3.45
C PHE A 462 -9.76 0.06 3.91
N GLU A 463 -10.88 0.20 3.21
CA GLU A 463 -11.90 1.20 3.53
C GLU A 463 -12.58 0.94 4.89
N ARG A 464 -13.20 1.97 5.48
CA ARG A 464 -14.03 1.82 6.68
C ARG A 464 -15.50 2.01 6.36
N ILE A 465 -16.34 1.14 6.92
CA ILE A 465 -17.79 1.22 6.78
C ILE A 465 -18.30 2.55 7.34
N GLY A 466 -19.17 3.21 6.59
CA GLY A 466 -19.68 4.53 6.93
C GLY A 466 -18.70 5.67 6.67
N ASN A 467 -17.51 5.37 6.18
CA ASN A 467 -16.44 6.37 5.97
C ASN A 467 -16.22 7.24 7.22
N GLU A 468 -16.17 6.59 8.38
CA GLU A 468 -16.06 7.24 9.69
C GLU A 468 -15.10 6.51 10.63
N TRP A 469 -14.59 7.22 11.64
CA TRP A 469 -13.57 6.72 12.56
C TRP A 469 -13.94 5.44 13.30
N ALA A 470 -15.20 5.32 13.71
CA ALA A 470 -15.71 4.17 14.44
C ALA A 470 -16.15 3.02 13.51
N GLY A 471 -16.08 3.23 12.19
CA GLY A 471 -16.50 2.24 11.21
C GLY A 471 -15.64 0.98 11.25
N GLU A 472 -16.29 -0.17 11.08
CA GLU A 472 -15.63 -1.45 10.87
C GLU A 472 -14.73 -1.39 9.64
N LEU A 473 -13.57 -2.06 9.69
CA LEU A 473 -12.69 -2.18 8.53
C LEU A 473 -13.36 -3.07 7.47
N SER A 474 -13.46 -2.56 6.26
CA SER A 474 -14.02 -3.29 5.12
C SER A 474 -13.00 -4.27 4.55
N SER A 475 -13.49 -5.28 3.81
CA SER A 475 -12.64 -6.12 2.96
C SER A 475 -12.28 -5.49 1.61
N VAL A 476 -12.80 -4.29 1.31
CA VAL A 476 -12.56 -3.59 0.04
C VAL A 476 -11.28 -2.78 0.13
N LEU A 477 -10.33 -3.07 -0.77
CA LEU A 477 -9.06 -2.38 -0.84
C LEU A 477 -9.17 -1.14 -1.72
N GLN A 478 -8.94 0.04 -1.15
CA GLN A 478 -8.81 1.31 -1.88
C GLN A 478 -7.41 1.41 -2.48
N ILE A 479 -7.31 1.62 -3.79
CA ILE A 479 -6.06 1.85 -4.53
C ILE A 479 -6.09 3.27 -5.09
N PRO A 480 -5.24 4.19 -4.61
CA PRO A 480 -5.27 5.60 -4.97
C PRO A 480 -4.95 5.86 -6.45
N LEU A 481 -5.53 6.93 -7.00
CA LEU A 481 -5.27 7.43 -8.34
C LEU A 481 -4.16 8.49 -8.30
N HIS A 482 -3.15 8.42 -9.19
CA HIS A 482 -1.98 9.32 -9.19
C HIS A 482 -2.00 10.33 -10.34
N PHE A 483 -2.35 9.88 -11.54
CA PHE A 483 -2.36 10.71 -12.73
C PHE A 483 -3.75 10.73 -13.36
N SER A 484 -4.14 11.86 -13.95
CA SER A 484 -5.40 11.98 -14.65
C SER A 484 -5.30 12.97 -15.81
N ASP A 485 -6.06 12.68 -16.86
CA ASP A 485 -6.25 13.61 -17.97
C ASP A 485 -7.18 14.78 -17.61
N VAL A 486 -8.04 14.65 -16.59
CA VAL A 486 -9.02 15.69 -16.21
C VAL A 486 -8.84 16.21 -14.79
N ILE A 487 -8.46 15.37 -13.83
CA ILE A 487 -8.30 15.78 -12.43
C ILE A 487 -6.93 16.47 -12.27
N SER A 488 -6.91 17.77 -12.46
CA SER A 488 -5.70 18.59 -12.46
C SER A 488 -6.07 20.05 -12.41
N SER A 489 -5.18 20.90 -11.90
CA SER A 489 -5.28 22.36 -12.04
C SER A 489 -5.16 22.83 -13.50
N ASP A 490 -4.59 22.01 -14.37
CA ASP A 490 -4.50 22.21 -15.82
C ASP A 490 -4.98 20.92 -16.52
N PRO A 491 -6.30 20.71 -16.69
CA PRO A 491 -6.84 19.55 -17.39
C PRO A 491 -6.29 19.41 -18.80
N MET A 492 -6.12 18.16 -19.26
CA MET A 492 -5.61 17.87 -20.60
C MET A 492 -6.57 18.33 -21.68
N ASN A 493 -6.06 18.99 -22.70
CA ASN A 493 -6.78 19.47 -23.88
C ASN A 493 -5.90 19.39 -25.14
N GLU A 494 -6.44 19.77 -26.29
CA GLU A 494 -5.73 19.72 -27.58
C GLU A 494 -4.48 20.60 -27.65
N GLN A 495 -4.37 21.63 -26.81
CA GLN A 495 -3.26 22.55 -26.78
C GLN A 495 -2.13 22.12 -25.86
N ASN A 496 -2.42 21.33 -24.80
CA ASN A 496 -1.43 21.00 -23.77
C ASN A 496 -1.07 19.50 -23.68
N TRP A 497 -1.77 18.60 -24.39
CA TRP A 497 -1.63 17.14 -24.25
C TRP A 497 -0.18 16.64 -24.43
N MET A 498 0.59 17.24 -25.34
CA MET A 498 1.99 16.86 -25.57
C MET A 498 2.94 17.16 -24.39
N LYS A 499 2.52 18.03 -23.46
CA LYS A 499 3.31 18.37 -22.26
C LYS A 499 3.02 17.44 -21.08
N LYS A 500 1.83 16.79 -21.05
CA LYS A 500 1.41 15.95 -19.92
C LYS A 500 2.30 14.72 -19.68
N PRO A 501 2.79 14.00 -20.69
CA PRO A 501 3.66 12.86 -20.47
C PRO A 501 4.93 13.16 -19.69
N ALA A 502 5.54 14.32 -19.92
CA ALA A 502 6.74 14.73 -19.18
C ALA A 502 6.43 15.01 -17.70
N MET A 503 5.30 15.67 -17.40
CA MET A 503 4.84 15.90 -16.02
C MET A 503 4.50 14.58 -15.31
N TRP A 504 3.81 13.67 -15.99
CA TRP A 504 3.47 12.36 -15.46
C TRP A 504 4.72 11.51 -15.20
N LEU A 505 5.71 11.59 -16.12
CA LEU A 505 6.97 10.88 -15.96
C LEU A 505 7.76 11.39 -14.74
N GLU A 506 7.72 12.70 -14.47
CA GLU A 506 8.35 13.30 -13.29
C GLU A 506 7.72 12.74 -12.00
N VAL A 507 6.38 12.76 -11.88
CA VAL A 507 5.67 12.22 -10.72
C VAL A 507 5.91 10.70 -10.59
N LEU A 508 5.89 9.95 -11.72
CA LEU A 508 6.20 8.52 -11.72
C LEU A 508 7.61 8.23 -11.20
N ASN A 509 8.60 9.03 -11.55
CA ASN A 509 9.96 8.87 -11.06
C ASN A 509 10.08 9.15 -9.55
N LYS A 510 9.31 10.09 -9.01
CA LYS A 510 9.22 10.33 -7.57
C LYS A 510 8.55 9.16 -6.85
N LEU A 511 7.42 8.67 -7.37
CA LEU A 511 6.75 7.46 -6.85
C LEU A 511 7.68 6.24 -6.90
N LYS A 512 8.46 6.09 -7.97
CA LYS A 512 9.48 5.04 -8.09
C LYS A 512 10.53 5.12 -6.98
N GLY A 513 11.00 6.32 -6.60
CA GLY A 513 11.93 6.52 -5.50
C GLY A 513 11.41 5.97 -4.17
N ASN A 514 10.10 6.01 -3.96
CA ASN A 514 9.43 5.48 -2.77
C ASN A 514 8.90 4.04 -2.94
N TYR A 515 9.14 3.42 -4.09
CA TYR A 515 8.60 2.10 -4.46
C TYR A 515 7.07 2.05 -4.41
N ALA A 516 6.42 3.16 -4.75
CA ALA A 516 4.97 3.27 -4.79
C ALA A 516 4.41 2.89 -6.17
N PRO A 517 3.14 2.44 -6.27
CA PRO A 517 2.46 2.24 -7.55
C PRO A 517 2.15 3.58 -8.22
N SER A 518 1.84 3.54 -9.50
CA SER A 518 1.44 4.69 -10.31
C SER A 518 0.18 4.37 -11.09
N VAL A 519 -0.98 4.79 -10.61
CA VAL A 519 -2.28 4.56 -11.28
C VAL A 519 -2.59 5.74 -12.18
N LEU A 520 -2.78 5.46 -13.47
CA LEU A 520 -3.12 6.43 -14.51
C LEU A 520 -4.59 6.32 -14.88
N LEU A 521 -5.31 7.43 -14.90
CA LEU A 521 -6.66 7.57 -15.45
C LEU A 521 -6.62 8.33 -16.77
N ILE A 522 -7.18 7.75 -17.83
CA ILE A 522 -7.45 8.43 -19.09
C ILE A 522 -8.85 8.07 -19.58
N HIS A 523 -9.67 9.08 -19.92
CA HIS A 523 -10.94 8.84 -20.61
C HIS A 523 -10.67 8.49 -22.07
N PRO A 524 -11.11 7.33 -22.56
CA PRO A 524 -10.78 6.82 -23.90
C PRO A 524 -11.70 7.44 -24.98
N ASN A 525 -11.74 8.76 -25.05
CA ASN A 525 -12.68 9.52 -25.89
C ASN A 525 -12.01 10.48 -26.89
N ARG A 526 -10.67 10.46 -26.97
CA ARG A 526 -9.89 11.28 -27.91
C ARG A 526 -8.56 10.60 -28.22
N GLU A 527 -8.18 10.55 -29.48
CA GLU A 527 -6.93 9.94 -29.94
C GLU A 527 -5.69 10.57 -29.29
N TRP A 528 -5.65 11.89 -29.17
CA TRP A 528 -4.49 12.57 -28.57
C TRP A 528 -4.26 12.25 -27.09
N LYS A 529 -5.28 11.85 -26.35
CA LYS A 529 -5.11 11.33 -24.97
C LYS A 529 -4.33 10.03 -24.95
N MET A 530 -4.62 9.16 -25.92
CA MET A 530 -3.93 7.88 -26.07
C MET A 530 -2.50 8.06 -26.56
N LEU A 531 -2.26 9.05 -27.43
CA LEU A 531 -0.91 9.43 -27.84
C LEU A 531 -0.08 9.93 -26.63
N ALA A 532 -0.69 10.69 -25.72
CA ALA A 532 -0.03 11.10 -24.49
C ALA A 532 0.36 9.89 -23.62
N GLN A 533 -0.55 8.92 -23.42
CA GLN A 533 -0.24 7.67 -22.71
C GLN A 533 0.91 6.89 -23.39
N LYS A 534 0.89 6.79 -24.70
CA LYS A 534 1.98 6.17 -25.47
C LYS A 534 3.31 6.84 -25.18
N MET A 535 3.37 8.15 -25.28
CA MET A 535 4.60 8.93 -25.01
C MET A 535 5.12 8.69 -23.59
N LEU A 536 4.24 8.60 -22.59
CA LEU A 536 4.64 8.24 -21.22
C LEU A 536 5.27 6.84 -21.18
N VAL A 537 4.61 5.83 -21.75
CA VAL A 537 5.08 4.43 -21.75
C VAL A 537 6.41 4.28 -22.49
N GLU A 538 6.59 4.99 -23.61
CA GLU A 538 7.83 4.98 -24.39
C GLU A 538 8.98 5.75 -23.70
N SER A 539 8.65 6.69 -22.80
CA SER A 539 9.66 7.50 -22.11
C SER A 539 10.11 6.91 -20.77
N MET A 540 9.35 5.97 -20.21
CA MET A 540 9.69 5.38 -18.91
C MET A 540 10.75 4.29 -19.03
N ASP A 541 11.57 4.11 -17.99
CA ASP A 541 12.50 2.99 -17.90
C ASP A 541 11.75 1.68 -17.63
N ARG A 542 11.55 0.88 -18.68
CA ARG A 542 10.83 -0.42 -18.63
C ARG A 542 11.54 -1.48 -17.79
N ASN A 543 12.81 -1.30 -17.43
CA ASN A 543 13.52 -2.21 -16.52
C ASN A 543 13.21 -1.89 -15.05
N ALA A 544 12.94 -0.62 -14.75
CA ALA A 544 12.61 -0.16 -13.41
C ALA A 544 11.09 -0.07 -13.17
N VAL A 545 10.30 0.24 -14.21
CA VAL A 545 8.85 0.42 -14.12
C VAL A 545 8.13 -0.64 -14.96
N GLY A 546 7.40 -1.53 -14.29
CA GLY A 546 6.56 -2.54 -14.95
C GLY A 546 5.23 -1.96 -15.42
N LEU A 547 4.60 -2.59 -16.42
CA LEU A 547 3.19 -2.38 -16.74
C LEU A 547 2.37 -3.44 -16.01
N TYR A 548 1.37 -3.02 -15.26
CA TYR A 548 0.60 -3.93 -14.42
C TYR A 548 -0.90 -3.64 -14.51
N ASN A 549 -1.72 -4.68 -14.32
CA ASN A 549 -3.17 -4.52 -14.30
C ASN A 549 -3.64 -4.08 -12.91
N PHE A 550 -4.73 -3.34 -12.82
CA PHE A 550 -5.28 -2.80 -11.59
C PHE A 550 -5.69 -3.90 -10.58
N GLU A 551 -6.42 -4.91 -11.03
CA GLU A 551 -6.87 -6.02 -10.18
C GLU A 551 -5.71 -6.95 -9.81
N ASP A 552 -4.78 -7.21 -10.73
CA ASP A 552 -3.58 -8.00 -10.45
C ASP A 552 -2.71 -7.32 -9.37
N TYR A 553 -2.65 -5.98 -9.36
CA TYR A 553 -1.96 -5.22 -8.32
C TYR A 553 -2.72 -5.27 -6.98
N GLY A 554 -4.04 -5.19 -7.01
CA GLY A 554 -4.88 -5.38 -5.82
C GLY A 554 -4.68 -6.76 -5.18
N ASP A 555 -4.69 -7.83 -5.99
CA ASP A 555 -4.40 -9.19 -5.55
C ASP A 555 -3.00 -9.31 -4.91
N PHE A 556 -1.98 -8.73 -5.58
CA PHE A 556 -0.62 -8.66 -5.04
C PHE A 556 -0.59 -7.98 -3.66
N TRP A 557 -1.26 -6.85 -3.50
CA TRP A 557 -1.26 -6.10 -2.24
C TRP A 557 -1.93 -6.86 -1.09
N VAL A 558 -3.08 -7.48 -1.35
CA VAL A 558 -3.80 -8.32 -0.36
C VAL A 558 -2.94 -9.51 0.03
N GLU A 559 -2.35 -10.22 -0.94
CA GLU A 559 -1.48 -11.35 -0.68
C GLU A 559 -0.21 -10.93 0.09
N ARG A 560 0.43 -9.83 -0.29
CA ARG A 560 1.59 -9.25 0.38
C ARG A 560 1.32 -8.98 1.86
N ASN A 561 0.17 -8.40 2.19
CA ASN A 561 -0.19 -8.08 3.57
C ASN A 561 -0.47 -9.35 4.40
N SER A 562 -0.86 -10.45 3.77
CA SER A 562 -1.05 -11.73 4.44
C SER A 562 0.26 -12.48 4.75
N ILE A 563 1.38 -12.07 4.16
CA ILE A 563 2.68 -12.71 4.39
C ILE A 563 3.23 -12.27 5.74
N ASP A 564 3.32 -13.23 6.65
CA ASP A 564 4.12 -13.12 7.88
C ASP A 564 5.46 -13.81 7.65
N PHE A 565 6.56 -13.14 7.96
CA PHE A 565 7.89 -13.65 7.70
C PHE A 565 8.91 -13.30 8.79
N GLN A 566 9.93 -14.13 8.86
CA GLN A 566 11.17 -13.90 9.61
C GLN A 566 12.35 -14.16 8.67
N TYR A 567 13.53 -13.73 9.04
CA TYR A 567 14.72 -14.00 8.24
C TYR A 567 15.97 -14.18 9.10
N SER A 568 16.92 -14.91 8.57
CA SER A 568 18.25 -15.09 9.15
C SER A 568 19.33 -14.84 8.11
N TYR A 569 20.47 -14.31 8.53
CA TYR A 569 21.63 -14.08 7.69
C TYR A 569 22.84 -14.77 8.27
N ASN A 570 23.49 -15.62 7.47
CA ASN A 570 24.75 -16.26 7.79
C ASN A 570 25.86 -15.52 7.04
N GLU A 571 26.70 -14.77 7.79
CA GLU A 571 27.73 -13.91 7.22
C GLU A 571 28.86 -14.73 6.55
N ASP A 572 29.29 -15.86 7.16
CA ASP A 572 30.36 -16.70 6.64
C ASP A 572 30.01 -17.33 5.28
N LYS A 573 28.74 -17.75 5.13
CA LYS A 573 28.22 -18.35 3.90
C LYS A 573 27.59 -17.30 2.96
N LYS A 574 27.48 -16.05 3.38
CA LYS A 574 26.71 -14.99 2.69
C LYS A 574 25.33 -15.45 2.23
N LYS A 575 24.65 -16.18 3.10
CA LYS A 575 23.34 -16.79 2.84
C LYS A 575 22.26 -16.09 3.63
N LEU A 576 21.26 -15.58 2.92
CA LEU A 576 20.05 -15.03 3.49
C LEU A 576 18.89 -16.04 3.33
N ALA A 577 18.29 -16.43 4.44
CA ALA A 577 17.09 -17.27 4.45
C ALA A 577 15.89 -16.45 4.94
N ILE A 578 14.84 -16.36 4.12
CA ILE A 578 13.56 -15.72 4.46
C ILE A 578 12.57 -16.85 4.72
N GLN A 579 12.02 -16.92 5.93
CA GLN A 579 11.07 -17.95 6.33
C GLN A 579 9.65 -17.39 6.39
N VAL A 580 8.74 -18.06 5.70
CA VAL A 580 7.29 -17.80 5.71
C VAL A 580 6.53 -18.97 6.33
N ASN A 581 5.26 -18.80 6.66
CA ASN A 581 4.46 -19.87 7.27
C ASN A 581 4.31 -21.09 6.34
N SER A 582 4.00 -20.85 5.06
CA SER A 582 3.88 -21.90 4.03
C SER A 582 4.28 -21.32 2.66
N LEU A 583 4.92 -22.15 1.82
CA LEU A 583 5.28 -21.75 0.45
C LEU A 583 4.06 -21.93 -0.48
N ASN A 584 3.74 -20.88 -1.20
CA ASN A 584 2.82 -20.91 -2.33
C ASN A 584 3.58 -20.51 -3.61
N LEU A 585 3.94 -21.47 -4.45
CA LEU A 585 4.72 -21.21 -5.66
C LEU A 585 3.99 -20.36 -6.71
N ASN A 586 2.68 -20.21 -6.56
CA ASN A 586 1.87 -19.35 -7.43
C ASN A 586 1.71 -17.93 -6.86
N ALA A 587 2.28 -17.66 -5.67
CA ALA A 587 2.18 -16.36 -5.02
C ALA A 587 2.92 -15.28 -5.82
N LYS A 588 2.22 -14.21 -6.17
CA LYS A 588 2.80 -13.03 -6.84
C LYS A 588 3.51 -12.10 -5.87
N ALA A 589 3.25 -12.25 -4.57
CA ALA A 589 3.67 -11.33 -3.52
C ALA A 589 5.05 -11.62 -2.92
N TYR A 590 5.74 -12.68 -3.35
CA TYR A 590 7.11 -12.94 -2.89
C TYR A 590 8.10 -11.98 -3.57
N ALA A 591 8.07 -10.75 -3.10
CA ALA A 591 9.03 -9.71 -3.42
C ALA A 591 9.49 -9.05 -2.13
N PHE A 592 10.81 -9.00 -1.90
CA PHE A 592 11.42 -8.45 -0.70
C PHE A 592 12.49 -7.42 -1.07
N GLY A 593 12.47 -6.28 -0.39
CA GLY A 593 13.55 -5.32 -0.42
C GLY A 593 14.65 -5.77 0.54
N LEU A 594 15.89 -5.59 0.13
CA LEU A 594 17.07 -5.88 0.94
C LEU A 594 17.91 -4.61 1.04
N ASP A 595 18.23 -4.20 2.26
CA ASP A 595 19.22 -3.17 2.53
C ASP A 595 20.42 -3.83 3.21
N CYS A 596 21.61 -3.66 2.65
CA CYS A 596 22.84 -4.33 3.07
C CYS A 596 23.96 -3.32 3.32
N LYS A 597 24.61 -3.37 4.48
CA LYS A 597 25.72 -2.49 4.82
C LYS A 597 27.07 -3.10 4.43
N GLY A 598 27.95 -2.30 3.89
CA GLY A 598 29.33 -2.70 3.62
C GLY A 598 29.45 -3.97 2.78
N THR A 599 30.08 -5.00 3.34
CA THR A 599 30.30 -6.31 2.70
C THR A 599 29.21 -7.34 2.99
N ALA A 600 28.18 -7.00 3.75
CA ALA A 600 27.09 -7.90 4.17
C ALA A 600 26.08 -8.19 3.04
N VAL A 601 26.53 -8.22 1.78
CA VAL A 601 25.67 -8.51 0.62
C VAL A 601 25.50 -10.03 0.49
N PRO A 602 24.25 -10.56 0.51
CA PRO A 602 24.01 -11.98 0.34
C PRO A 602 24.40 -12.47 -1.06
N ALA A 603 25.17 -13.56 -1.12
CA ALA A 603 25.46 -14.25 -2.37
C ALA A 603 24.33 -15.22 -2.76
N ASN A 604 23.53 -15.66 -1.79
CA ASN A 604 22.41 -16.56 -1.99
C ASN A 604 21.22 -16.14 -1.13
N VAL A 605 20.05 -15.96 -1.75
CA VAL A 605 18.80 -15.62 -1.08
C VAL A 605 17.79 -16.73 -1.34
N ILE A 606 17.29 -17.34 -0.27
CA ILE A 606 16.31 -18.41 -0.34
C ILE A 606 15.03 -18.01 0.40
N LEU A 607 13.90 -18.39 -0.15
CA LEU A 607 12.62 -18.39 0.54
C LEU A 607 12.35 -19.81 1.03
N MET A 608 11.93 -19.97 2.28
CA MET A 608 11.64 -21.28 2.88
C MET A 608 10.38 -21.24 3.72
N ASP A 609 9.73 -22.40 3.87
CA ASP A 609 8.64 -22.58 4.84
C ASP A 609 9.16 -23.17 6.17
N ARG A 610 8.25 -23.28 7.16
CA ARG A 610 8.56 -23.89 8.46
C ARG A 610 8.93 -25.38 8.36
N SER A 611 8.55 -26.06 7.27
CA SER A 611 8.90 -27.45 6.99
C SER A 611 10.25 -27.60 6.30
N LYS A 612 10.98 -26.48 6.12
CA LYS A 612 12.29 -26.37 5.44
C LYS A 612 12.26 -26.65 3.93
N ASN A 613 11.08 -26.70 3.29
CA ASN A 613 11.03 -26.60 1.84
C ASN A 613 11.56 -25.22 1.43
N SER A 614 12.41 -25.14 0.42
CA SER A 614 13.03 -23.89 0.04
C SER A 614 13.16 -23.74 -1.47
N ILE A 615 13.10 -22.47 -1.91
CA ILE A 615 13.29 -22.06 -3.30
C ILE A 615 14.24 -20.87 -3.35
N PRO A 616 15.15 -20.80 -4.35
CA PRO A 616 15.98 -19.64 -4.55
C PRO A 616 15.16 -18.47 -5.07
N LEU A 617 15.45 -17.25 -4.61
CA LEU A 617 14.92 -16.01 -5.16
C LEU A 617 15.89 -15.41 -6.16
N LYS A 618 15.37 -14.79 -7.21
CA LYS A 618 16.14 -13.90 -8.08
C LYS A 618 16.51 -12.65 -7.30
N VAL A 619 17.70 -12.12 -7.50
CA VAL A 619 18.15 -10.89 -6.84
C VAL A 619 18.56 -9.87 -7.90
N LYS A 620 17.99 -8.67 -7.81
CA LYS A 620 18.29 -7.53 -8.68
C LYS A 620 18.82 -6.40 -7.82
N GLN A 621 19.98 -5.87 -8.16
CA GLN A 621 20.49 -4.65 -7.53
C GLN A 621 19.76 -3.42 -8.06
N ILE A 622 19.32 -2.54 -7.16
CA ILE A 622 18.69 -1.26 -7.47
C ILE A 622 19.70 -0.12 -7.35
N SER A 623 20.42 -0.08 -6.24
CA SER A 623 21.46 0.89 -5.95
C SER A 623 22.55 0.27 -5.07
N ALA A 624 23.54 1.04 -4.67
CA ALA A 624 24.60 0.56 -3.77
C ALA A 624 23.99 0.09 -2.43
N GLY A 625 24.17 -1.19 -2.09
CA GLY A 625 23.64 -1.79 -0.86
C GLY A 625 22.14 -2.10 -0.87
N ARG A 626 21.41 -1.81 -1.95
CA ARG A 626 19.95 -2.05 -2.03
C ARG A 626 19.60 -2.98 -3.18
N PHE A 627 18.76 -3.98 -2.87
CA PHE A 627 18.39 -5.04 -3.81
C PHE A 627 16.90 -5.37 -3.69
N ILE A 628 16.34 -5.99 -4.74
CA ILE A 628 15.04 -6.68 -4.70
C ILE A 628 15.30 -8.16 -4.86
N ALA A 629 14.77 -8.97 -3.93
CA ALA A 629 14.72 -10.43 -4.05
C ALA A 629 13.29 -10.85 -4.38
N TYR A 630 13.08 -11.61 -5.46
CA TYR A 630 11.73 -11.96 -5.93
C TYR A 630 11.71 -13.34 -6.58
N LEU A 631 10.52 -13.94 -6.68
CA LEU A 631 10.30 -15.27 -7.25
C LEU A 631 10.44 -15.30 -8.78
#